data_7473b847f0e8cb624ba68abbefcb1b66
#
_entry.id   7473b847f0e8cb624ba68abbefcb1b66
#
_cell.length_a   1.000
_cell.length_b   1.000
_cell.length_c   1.000
_cell.angle_alpha   90.00
_cell.angle_beta   90.00
_cell.angle_gamma   90.00
#
_symmetry.space_group_name_H-M   'P 1'
#
loop_
_entity.id
_entity.type
_entity.pdbx_description
1 polymer ?
#
loop_
_entity_poly.entity_id
_entity_poly.type
_entity_poly.pdbx_seq_one_letter_code
_entity_poly.pdbx_strand_id
1 'polypeptide(L)'
;MYCESFTDKVIDHFMAPRNCGTIPDANGEGSFGDPGCGDYLTIQIKVKDNCIEDIKFLVFGCTAAVASSSMTTVLAKGKTLEEALLITDKDIADALDGLPEHKLHCSVLGASALKNAIEDYTTKINV
;
A
#
# COMPACT_ATOMS: atom_id res chain seq x y z
N MET A 1 -15.15 -15.98 -18.44
CA MET A 1 -14.97 -15.32 -17.23
C MET A 1 -14.15 -16.14 -16.26
N TYR A 2 -13.43 -15.55 -15.49
CA TYR A 2 -12.70 -16.22 -14.53
C TYR A 2 -13.45 -16.33 -13.28
N CYS A 3 -13.05 -17.21 -12.44
CA CYS A 3 -13.77 -17.51 -11.23
C CYS A 3 -12.93 -17.21 -10.02
N GLU A 4 -12.31 -16.05 -10.06
CA GLU A 4 -11.58 -15.64 -8.88
C GLU A 4 -12.54 -15.26 -7.81
N SER A 5 -12.31 -15.76 -6.61
CA SER A 5 -13.20 -15.53 -5.47
C SER A 5 -12.76 -14.31 -4.70
N PHE A 6 -12.83 -13.15 -5.35
CA PHE A 6 -12.53 -11.90 -4.67
C PHE A 6 -13.71 -11.48 -3.80
N THR A 7 -13.40 -10.95 -2.62
CA THR A 7 -14.43 -10.42 -1.73
C THR A 7 -15.00 -9.12 -2.30
N ASP A 8 -16.14 -8.70 -1.77
CA ASP A 8 -16.74 -7.42 -2.16
C ASP A 8 -15.80 -6.26 -1.87
N LYS A 9 -15.02 -6.35 -0.79
CA LYS A 9 -14.06 -5.29 -0.45
C LYS A 9 -12.93 -5.21 -1.45
N VAL A 10 -12.43 -6.36 -1.94
CA VAL A 10 -11.41 -6.36 -2.98
C VAL A 10 -11.95 -5.70 -4.24
N ILE A 11 -13.15 -6.07 -4.65
CA ILE A 11 -13.76 -5.50 -5.86
C ILE A 11 -13.97 -4.00 -5.70
N ASP A 12 -14.47 -3.56 -4.54
CA ASP A 12 -14.70 -2.15 -4.26
C ASP A 12 -13.41 -1.35 -4.35
N HIS A 13 -12.33 -1.82 -3.72
CA HIS A 13 -11.05 -1.12 -3.75
C HIS A 13 -10.40 -1.15 -5.13
N PHE A 14 -10.66 -2.19 -5.91
CA PHE A 14 -10.16 -2.23 -7.28
C PHE A 14 -10.92 -1.25 -8.19
N MET A 15 -12.24 -1.20 -8.05
CA MET A 15 -13.08 -0.35 -8.90
C MET A 15 -12.95 1.13 -8.54
N ALA A 16 -12.72 1.42 -7.27
CA ALA A 16 -12.59 2.80 -6.77
C ALA A 16 -11.43 2.89 -5.78
N PRO A 17 -10.18 2.83 -6.27
CA PRO A 17 -9.02 2.87 -5.37
C PRO A 17 -8.98 4.17 -4.58
N ARG A 18 -8.67 4.04 -3.29
CA ARG A 18 -8.52 5.19 -2.40
C ARG A 18 -7.08 5.64 -2.43
N ASN A 19 -6.88 6.96 -2.43
CA ASN A 19 -5.55 7.55 -2.32
C ASN A 19 -4.62 7.20 -3.49
N CYS A 20 -5.18 7.02 -4.67
CA CYS A 20 -4.38 6.79 -5.87
C CYS A 20 -3.89 8.13 -6.41
N GLY A 21 -2.60 8.21 -6.73
CA GLY A 21 -2.03 9.44 -7.28
C GLY A 21 -0.66 9.75 -6.70
N THR A 22 -0.32 11.04 -6.66
CA THR A 22 0.96 11.51 -6.17
C THR A 22 0.77 12.67 -5.20
N ILE A 23 1.80 12.91 -4.39
CA ILE A 23 1.84 14.04 -3.46
C ILE A 23 2.99 14.95 -3.90
N PRO A 24 2.72 16.18 -4.38
CA PRO A 24 3.79 17.06 -4.87
C PRO A 24 4.86 17.37 -3.83
N ASP A 25 4.48 17.47 -2.56
CA ASP A 25 5.41 17.79 -1.49
C ASP A 25 5.64 16.60 -0.55
N ALA A 26 5.59 15.39 -1.10
CA ALA A 26 5.87 14.18 -0.33
C ALA A 26 7.26 14.25 0.31
N ASN A 27 7.37 13.79 1.55
CA ASN A 27 8.65 13.74 2.22
C ASN A 27 9.13 12.31 2.51
N GLY A 28 8.43 11.32 1.98
CA GLY A 28 8.87 9.93 1.97
C GLY A 28 8.31 9.22 0.76
N GLU A 29 9.11 8.35 0.16
CA GLU A 29 8.68 7.57 -0.99
C GLU A 29 9.33 6.20 -0.95
N GLY A 30 8.56 5.17 -1.20
CA GLY A 30 9.06 3.81 -1.23
C GLY A 30 8.40 3.01 -2.33
N SER A 31 9.16 2.07 -2.88
CA SER A 31 8.67 1.21 -3.94
C SER A 31 8.99 -0.23 -3.61
N PHE A 32 8.21 -1.15 -4.14
CA PHE A 32 8.46 -2.57 -3.99
C PHE A 32 7.82 -3.31 -5.14
N GLY A 33 8.44 -4.40 -5.54
CA GLY A 33 7.94 -5.25 -6.62
C GLY A 33 8.97 -5.39 -7.72
N ASP A 34 8.55 -6.04 -8.80
CA ASP A 34 9.42 -6.30 -9.94
C ASP A 34 8.69 -5.87 -11.21
N PRO A 35 9.11 -4.75 -11.83
CA PRO A 35 8.46 -4.31 -13.06
C PRO A 35 8.50 -5.36 -14.17
N GLY A 36 9.53 -6.22 -14.15
CA GLY A 36 9.63 -7.29 -15.13
C GLY A 36 8.60 -8.39 -14.94
N CYS A 37 8.05 -8.52 -13.74
CA CYS A 37 7.01 -9.50 -13.44
C CYS A 37 5.61 -8.91 -13.42
N GLY A 38 5.50 -7.60 -13.62
CA GLY A 38 4.21 -6.95 -13.77
C GLY A 38 3.59 -6.36 -12.51
N ASP A 39 4.10 -6.67 -11.33
CA ASP A 39 3.58 -6.11 -10.08
C ASP A 39 4.61 -5.18 -9.47
N TYR A 40 4.31 -3.90 -9.43
CA TYR A 40 5.23 -2.90 -8.91
C TYR A 40 4.42 -1.76 -8.29
N LEU A 41 4.77 -1.39 -7.05
CA LEU A 41 4.03 -0.40 -6.28
C LEU A 41 4.97 0.69 -5.79
N THR A 42 4.55 1.95 -5.92
CA THR A 42 5.22 3.10 -5.32
C THR A 42 4.24 3.78 -4.37
N ILE A 43 4.68 4.04 -3.14
CA ILE A 43 3.90 4.76 -2.14
C ILE A 43 4.63 6.05 -1.80
N GLN A 44 3.90 7.16 -1.78
CA GLN A 44 4.39 8.45 -1.30
C GLN A 44 3.66 8.82 -0.03
N ILE A 45 4.38 9.36 0.94
CA ILE A 45 3.79 9.78 2.20
C ILE A 45 4.18 11.23 2.50
N LYS A 46 3.28 11.91 3.20
CA LYS A 46 3.54 13.22 3.78
C LYS A 46 3.45 13.04 5.29
N VAL A 47 4.58 13.15 5.97
CA VAL A 47 4.64 12.97 7.42
C VAL A 47 4.69 14.33 8.09
N LYS A 48 3.88 14.49 9.11
CA LYS A 48 3.85 15.70 9.93
C LYS A 48 3.59 15.28 11.38
N ASP A 49 4.41 15.78 12.30
CA ASP A 49 4.29 15.47 13.73
C ASP A 49 4.29 13.96 13.98
N ASN A 50 5.18 13.25 13.30
CA ASN A 50 5.34 11.79 13.40
C ASN A 50 4.13 11.00 12.96
N CYS A 51 3.19 11.62 12.25
CA CYS A 51 2.01 10.95 11.73
C CYS A 51 1.96 11.05 10.21
N ILE A 52 1.38 10.05 9.57
CA ILE A 52 1.19 10.06 8.12
C ILE A 52 -0.04 10.93 7.84
N GLU A 53 0.20 12.18 7.47
CA GLU A 53 -0.85 13.15 7.21
C GLU A 53 -1.55 12.84 5.89
N ASP A 54 -0.79 12.40 4.89
CA ASP A 54 -1.33 12.03 3.59
C ASP A 54 -0.50 10.89 3.03
N ILE A 55 -1.14 10.08 2.17
CA ILE A 55 -0.50 8.94 1.54
C ILE A 55 -1.16 8.72 0.18
N LYS A 56 -0.34 8.48 -0.83
CA LYS A 56 -0.81 8.18 -2.18
C LYS A 56 -0.01 7.05 -2.76
N PHE A 57 -0.57 6.37 -3.76
CA PHE A 57 0.13 5.27 -4.40
C PHE A 57 -0.12 5.23 -5.89
N LEU A 58 0.84 4.64 -6.59
CA LEU A 58 0.71 4.25 -7.99
C LEU A 58 1.16 2.80 -8.09
N VAL A 59 0.43 2.01 -8.85
CA VAL A 59 0.69 0.57 -8.94
C VAL A 59 0.52 0.07 -10.36
N PHE A 60 1.39 -0.87 -10.74
CA PHE A 60 1.20 -1.71 -11.91
C PHE A 60 0.97 -3.12 -11.40
N GLY A 61 -0.16 -3.72 -11.75
CA GLY A 61 -0.43 -5.06 -11.27
C GLY A 61 -1.87 -5.50 -11.48
N CYS A 62 -2.17 -6.66 -10.92
CA CYS A 62 -3.48 -7.28 -11.06
C CYS A 62 -4.51 -6.66 -10.12
N THR A 63 -5.75 -7.16 -10.19
CA THR A 63 -6.83 -6.71 -9.33
C THR A 63 -6.44 -6.75 -7.85
N ALA A 64 -5.81 -7.83 -7.41
CA ALA A 64 -5.40 -7.97 -6.01
C ALA A 64 -4.30 -6.97 -5.64
N ALA A 65 -3.39 -6.65 -6.57
CA ALA A 65 -2.34 -5.68 -6.32
C ALA A 65 -2.92 -4.28 -6.13
N VAL A 66 -3.87 -3.89 -6.97
CA VAL A 66 -4.54 -2.60 -6.85
C VAL A 66 -5.32 -2.51 -5.54
N ALA A 67 -6.12 -3.54 -5.24
CA ALA A 67 -6.95 -3.53 -4.05
C ALA A 67 -6.12 -3.53 -2.77
N SER A 68 -5.06 -4.33 -2.72
CA SER A 68 -4.21 -4.38 -1.52
C SER A 68 -3.44 -3.08 -1.33
N SER A 69 -3.00 -2.44 -2.42
CA SER A 69 -2.33 -1.14 -2.34
C SER A 69 -3.28 -0.07 -1.80
N SER A 70 -4.51 -0.05 -2.30
CA SER A 70 -5.54 0.86 -1.82
C SER A 70 -5.80 0.65 -0.33
N MET A 71 -5.99 -0.61 0.09
CA MET A 71 -6.24 -0.91 1.50
C MET A 71 -5.04 -0.52 2.38
N THR A 72 -3.82 -0.73 1.90
CA THR A 72 -2.62 -0.31 2.63
C THR A 72 -2.68 1.18 2.98
N THR A 73 -3.07 2.01 2.01
CA THR A 73 -3.15 3.45 2.25
C THR A 73 -4.25 3.80 3.24
N VAL A 74 -5.38 3.10 3.18
CA VAL A 74 -6.48 3.32 4.14
C VAL A 74 -6.03 2.98 5.56
N LEU A 75 -5.31 1.88 5.72
CA LEU A 75 -4.84 1.46 7.05
C LEU A 75 -3.76 2.38 7.60
N ALA A 76 -2.92 2.94 6.74
CA ALA A 76 -1.78 3.73 7.17
C ALA A 76 -2.10 5.21 7.39
N LYS A 77 -3.07 5.75 6.68
CA LYS A 77 -3.37 7.19 6.76
C LYS A 77 -3.82 7.57 8.16
N GLY A 78 -3.19 8.59 8.71
CA GLY A 78 -3.52 9.07 10.05
C GLY A 78 -2.81 8.33 11.16
N LYS A 79 -2.02 7.31 10.86
CA LYS A 79 -1.27 6.55 11.86
C LYS A 79 0.07 7.21 12.14
N THR A 80 0.61 6.96 13.34
CA THR A 80 2.00 7.32 13.61
C THR A 80 2.91 6.41 12.81
N LEU A 81 4.17 6.81 12.66
CA LEU A 81 5.12 5.98 11.92
C LEU A 81 5.29 4.62 12.59
N GLU A 82 5.31 4.59 13.92
CA GLU A 82 5.43 3.34 14.66
C GLU A 82 4.24 2.42 14.40
N GLU A 83 3.03 2.98 14.42
CA GLU A 83 1.82 2.20 14.15
C GLU A 83 1.79 1.69 12.70
N ALA A 84 2.21 2.55 11.76
CA ALA A 84 2.23 2.15 10.36
C ALA A 84 3.24 1.02 10.09
N LEU A 85 4.37 1.03 10.80
CA LEU A 85 5.37 -0.04 10.65
C LEU A 85 4.87 -1.39 11.16
N LEU A 86 3.83 -1.40 11.98
CA LEU A 86 3.23 -2.64 12.47
C LEU A 86 2.22 -3.25 11.51
N ILE A 87 1.86 -2.54 10.46
CA ILE A 87 0.92 -3.07 9.46
C ILE A 87 1.61 -4.18 8.68
N THR A 88 1.02 -5.38 8.72
CA THR A 88 1.58 -6.55 8.05
C THR A 88 0.77 -6.88 6.79
N ASP A 89 1.33 -7.74 5.95
CA ASP A 89 0.62 -8.26 4.79
C ASP A 89 -0.68 -8.97 5.21
N LYS A 90 -0.65 -9.66 6.35
CA LYS A 90 -1.84 -10.32 6.88
C LYS A 90 -2.92 -9.31 7.25
N ASP A 91 -2.53 -8.18 7.87
CA ASP A 91 -3.49 -7.13 8.22
C ASP A 91 -4.20 -6.59 6.98
N ILE A 92 -3.44 -6.41 5.91
CA ILE A 92 -3.99 -5.90 4.64
C ILE A 92 -4.97 -6.92 4.05
N ALA A 93 -4.58 -8.18 4.00
CA ALA A 93 -5.45 -9.23 3.48
C ALA A 93 -6.72 -9.37 4.32
N ASP A 94 -6.57 -9.35 5.65
CA ASP A 94 -7.72 -9.47 6.55
C ASP A 94 -8.67 -8.28 6.40
N ALA A 95 -8.14 -7.08 6.19
CA ALA A 95 -8.97 -5.89 6.00
C ALA A 95 -9.77 -5.96 4.71
N LEU A 96 -9.32 -6.74 3.74
CA LEU A 96 -10.03 -6.99 2.49
C LEU A 96 -10.97 -8.20 2.59
N ASP A 97 -11.15 -8.76 3.78
CA ASP A 97 -11.91 -9.99 4.03
C ASP A 97 -11.26 -11.20 3.35
N GLY A 98 -9.95 -11.13 3.13
CA GLY A 98 -9.17 -12.22 2.56
C GLY A 98 -8.87 -12.03 1.08
N LEU A 99 -7.84 -12.72 0.62
CA LEU A 99 -7.46 -12.79 -0.78
C LEU A 99 -7.39 -14.25 -1.20
N PRO A 100 -7.63 -14.57 -2.49
CA PRO A 100 -7.38 -15.94 -2.96
C PRO A 100 -5.95 -16.34 -2.64
N GLU A 101 -5.75 -17.61 -2.32
CA GLU A 101 -4.44 -18.10 -1.87
C GLU A 101 -3.31 -17.72 -2.82
N HIS A 102 -3.54 -17.88 -4.12
CA HIS A 102 -2.52 -17.57 -5.11
C HIS A 102 -2.29 -16.06 -5.30
N LYS A 103 -3.06 -15.21 -4.63
CA LYS A 103 -2.90 -13.76 -4.66
C LYS A 103 -2.47 -13.17 -3.33
N LEU A 104 -2.24 -14.00 -2.32
CA LEU A 104 -1.81 -13.49 -1.00
C LEU A 104 -0.51 -12.69 -1.08
N HIS A 105 0.38 -13.04 -2.02
CA HIS A 105 1.64 -12.32 -2.17
C HIS A 105 1.43 -10.84 -2.55
N CYS A 106 0.28 -10.48 -3.10
CA CYS A 106 0.02 -9.10 -3.50
C CYS A 106 -0.06 -8.18 -2.29
N SER A 107 -0.47 -8.69 -1.11
CA SER A 107 -0.52 -7.86 0.10
C SER A 107 0.87 -7.52 0.62
N VAL A 108 1.89 -8.31 0.25
CA VAL A 108 3.28 -8.03 0.62
C VAL A 108 3.76 -6.74 -0.06
N LEU A 109 3.28 -6.45 -1.28
CA LEU A 109 3.64 -5.22 -1.98
C LEU A 109 3.35 -3.99 -1.13
N GLY A 110 2.12 -3.91 -0.59
CA GLY A 110 1.71 -2.76 0.21
C GLY A 110 2.54 -2.61 1.47
N ALA A 111 2.67 -3.69 2.22
CA ALA A 111 3.42 -3.66 3.48
C ALA A 111 4.87 -3.27 3.24
N SER A 112 5.50 -3.82 2.20
CA SER A 112 6.91 -3.56 1.90
C SER A 112 7.14 -2.15 1.37
N ALA A 113 6.29 -1.68 0.46
CA ALA A 113 6.42 -0.34 -0.09
C ALA A 113 6.19 0.72 0.99
N LEU A 114 5.22 0.49 1.89
CA LEU A 114 4.97 1.41 3.00
C LEU A 114 6.17 1.49 3.92
N LYS A 115 6.75 0.34 4.27
CA LYS A 115 7.94 0.31 5.11
C LYS A 115 9.09 1.06 4.46
N ASN A 116 9.29 0.86 3.15
CA ASN A 116 10.35 1.56 2.42
C ASN A 116 10.11 3.07 2.39
N ALA A 117 8.85 3.50 2.28
CA ALA A 117 8.52 4.93 2.30
C ALA A 117 8.83 5.56 3.65
N ILE A 118 8.53 4.85 4.75
CA ILE A 118 8.81 5.32 6.09
C ILE A 118 10.33 5.38 6.34
N GLU A 119 11.06 4.37 5.88
CA GLU A 119 12.51 4.36 6.00
C GLU A 119 13.14 5.51 5.22
N ASP A 120 12.62 5.81 4.04
CA ASP A 120 13.10 6.93 3.24
C ASP A 120 12.92 8.25 4.01
N TYR A 121 11.74 8.46 4.58
CA TYR A 121 11.47 9.65 5.38
C TYR A 121 12.43 9.73 6.57
N THR A 122 12.59 8.63 7.30
CA THR A 122 13.44 8.58 8.49
C THR A 122 14.90 8.88 8.14
N THR A 123 15.37 8.36 7.02
CA THR A 123 16.74 8.61 6.56
C THR A 123 16.95 10.10 6.25
N LYS A 124 15.97 10.73 5.61
CA LYS A 124 16.05 12.14 5.23
C LYS A 124 16.12 13.07 6.44
N ILE A 125 15.36 12.77 7.50
CA ILE A 125 15.35 13.65 8.67
C ILE A 125 16.55 13.43 9.57
N ASN A 126 17.31 12.35 9.39
CA ASN A 126 18.48 12.04 10.18
C ASN A 126 19.80 12.52 9.53
N VAL A 127 19.71 13.26 8.46
CA VAL A 127 20.89 13.76 7.73
C VAL A 127 21.38 15.09 8.27
#